data_c82240f7dc0c258fc72b78c1a4dd96ca
#
_entry.id   c82240f7dc0c258fc72b78c1a4dd96ca
#
_cell.length_a   1.000
_cell.length_b   1.000
_cell.length_c   1.000
_cell.angle_alpha   90.00
_cell.angle_beta   90.00
_cell.angle_gamma   90.00
#
_symmetry.space_group_name_H-M   'P 1'
#
loop_
_entity.id
_entity.type
_entity.pdbx_description
1 polymer ?
#
loop_
_entity_poly.entity_id
_entity_poly.type
_entity_poly.pdbx_seq_one_letter_code
_entity_poly.pdbx_strand_id
1 'polypeptide(L)'
;VRMKDASKLKQLLFKVASFFGDITATRRLNDPNDLIAKITNFIAQVLAFRSLRKKLGLLNVDNAVSGAAPIAPEILRFFMSLGVPIYEGYGMTENSAVATGNTPDKVKLGTVGTAQPGVEIKLADDGEILVRHPGVFLGYYKNEEATNEVLDEDGWLYTGCLLYTSD
;
A
#
# COMPACT_ATOMS: atom_id res chain seq x y z
N VAL A 1 7.66 -2.44 20.64
CA VAL A 1 7.41 -3.31 21.79
C VAL A 1 8.50 -4.38 21.82
N ARG A 2 9.37 -4.37 22.84
CA ARG A 2 10.40 -5.41 22.99
C ARG A 2 9.72 -6.69 23.51
N MET A 3 9.37 -7.60 22.61
CA MET A 3 8.81 -8.90 22.99
C MET A 3 9.79 -9.76 23.81
N LYS A 4 11.11 -9.46 23.72
CA LYS A 4 12.13 -10.15 24.50
C LYS A 4 11.95 -10.00 26.03
N ASP A 5 11.36 -8.88 26.45
CA ASP A 5 11.12 -8.58 27.88
C ASP A 5 9.76 -9.06 28.40
N ALA A 6 8.97 -9.71 27.52
CA ALA A 6 7.66 -10.25 27.88
C ALA A 6 7.80 -11.63 28.55
N SER A 7 6.80 -12.03 29.35
CA SER A 7 6.76 -13.36 29.95
C SER A 7 6.82 -14.48 28.89
N LYS A 8 7.37 -15.62 29.23
CA LYS A 8 7.50 -16.79 28.31
C LYS A 8 6.17 -17.16 27.66
N LEU A 9 5.08 -17.10 28.42
CA LEU A 9 3.73 -17.37 27.88
C LEU A 9 3.33 -16.36 26.79
N LYS A 10 3.56 -15.06 26.99
CA LYS A 10 3.26 -14.03 25.98
C LYS A 10 4.11 -14.20 24.74
N GLN A 11 5.38 -14.58 24.90
CA GLN A 11 6.26 -14.88 23.77
C GLN A 11 5.77 -16.10 22.97
N LEU A 12 5.32 -17.16 23.66
CA LEU A 12 4.76 -18.35 23.01
C LEU A 12 3.46 -17.99 22.24
N LEU A 13 2.52 -17.30 22.90
CA LEU A 13 1.28 -16.87 22.25
C LEU A 13 1.54 -15.99 21.03
N PHE A 14 2.51 -15.10 21.09
CA PHE A 14 2.90 -14.27 19.96
C PHE A 14 3.50 -15.11 18.81
N LYS A 15 4.35 -16.09 19.10
CA LYS A 15 4.87 -17.00 18.06
C LYS A 15 3.77 -17.79 17.36
N VAL A 16 2.84 -18.34 18.13
CA VAL A 16 1.68 -19.07 17.56
C VAL A 16 0.78 -18.13 16.75
N ALA A 17 0.49 -16.94 17.27
CA ALA A 17 -0.27 -15.93 16.52
C ALA A 17 0.43 -15.52 15.22
N SER A 18 1.77 -15.38 15.24
CA SER A 18 2.55 -15.03 14.06
C SER A 18 2.51 -16.13 13.01
N PHE A 19 2.53 -17.42 13.41
CA PHE A 19 2.37 -18.53 12.49
C PHE A 19 1.00 -18.48 11.77
N PHE A 20 -0.10 -18.31 12.51
CA PHE A 20 -1.42 -18.16 11.91
C PHE A 20 -1.55 -16.89 11.07
N GLY A 21 -0.93 -15.78 11.51
CA GLY A 21 -0.88 -14.53 10.77
C GLY A 21 -0.16 -14.66 9.42
N ASP A 22 0.93 -15.42 9.37
CA ASP A 22 1.66 -15.66 8.12
C ASP A 22 0.84 -16.47 7.11
N ILE A 23 0.11 -17.49 7.58
CA ILE A 23 -0.86 -18.23 6.76
C ILE A 23 -1.93 -17.26 6.24
N THR A 24 -2.46 -16.37 7.11
CA THR A 24 -3.44 -15.35 6.72
C THR A 24 -2.91 -14.46 5.61
N ALA A 25 -1.69 -13.91 5.78
CA ALA A 25 -1.09 -13.02 4.79
C ALA A 25 -0.88 -13.72 3.44
N THR A 26 -0.32 -14.94 3.45
CA THR A 26 -0.08 -15.72 2.23
C THR A 26 -1.36 -16.01 1.46
N ARG A 27 -2.42 -16.40 2.16
CA ARG A 27 -3.70 -16.72 1.52
C ARG A 27 -4.44 -15.49 1.00
N ARG A 28 -4.42 -14.39 1.75
CA ARG A 28 -5.03 -13.11 1.32
C ARG A 28 -4.38 -12.52 0.09
N LEU A 29 -3.09 -12.72 -0.12
CA LEU A 29 -2.40 -12.30 -1.33
C LEU A 29 -2.90 -13.04 -2.59
N ASN A 30 -3.39 -14.28 -2.43
CA ASN A 30 -3.94 -15.08 -3.52
C ASN A 30 -5.46 -14.88 -3.68
N ASP A 31 -6.18 -14.82 -2.57
CA ASP A 31 -7.63 -14.62 -2.52
C ASP A 31 -7.99 -13.83 -1.25
N PRO A 32 -8.41 -12.56 -1.37
CA PRO A 32 -8.81 -11.73 -0.23
C PRO A 32 -10.02 -12.30 0.53
N ASN A 33 -10.81 -13.16 -0.09
CA ASN A 33 -12.01 -13.78 0.48
C ASN A 33 -11.78 -15.18 1.06
N ASP A 34 -10.55 -15.71 0.99
CA ASP A 34 -10.21 -17.06 1.46
C ASP A 34 -10.73 -17.32 2.89
N LEU A 35 -11.50 -18.40 3.05
CA LEU A 35 -12.10 -18.77 4.32
C LEU A 35 -11.06 -19.17 5.37
N ILE A 36 -10.01 -19.86 4.94
CA ILE A 36 -8.93 -20.29 5.86
C ILE A 36 -8.19 -19.03 6.36
N ALA A 37 -7.97 -18.02 5.52
CA ALA A 37 -7.40 -16.75 5.93
C ALA A 37 -8.28 -16.05 6.99
N LYS A 38 -9.60 -16.11 6.87
CA LYS A 38 -10.52 -15.55 7.88
C LYS A 38 -10.41 -16.30 9.21
N ILE A 39 -10.36 -17.62 9.20
CA ILE A 39 -10.23 -18.46 10.40
C ILE A 39 -8.87 -18.25 11.07
N THR A 40 -7.78 -18.31 10.31
CA THR A 40 -6.42 -18.13 10.86
C THR A 40 -6.21 -16.70 11.42
N ASN A 41 -6.77 -15.69 10.76
CA ASN A 41 -6.79 -14.33 11.29
C ASN A 41 -7.54 -14.26 12.63
N PHE A 42 -8.74 -14.86 12.72
CA PHE A 42 -9.50 -14.87 13.97
C PHE A 42 -8.69 -15.49 15.11
N ILE A 43 -8.07 -16.64 14.89
CA ILE A 43 -7.20 -17.30 15.89
C ILE A 43 -6.05 -16.37 16.31
N ALA A 44 -5.34 -15.76 15.37
CA ALA A 44 -4.22 -14.86 15.64
C ALA A 44 -4.67 -13.62 16.44
N GLN A 45 -5.84 -13.06 16.12
CA GLN A 45 -6.42 -11.93 16.86
C GLN A 45 -6.71 -12.29 18.31
N VAL A 46 -7.34 -13.45 18.56
CA VAL A 46 -7.67 -13.91 19.92
C VAL A 46 -6.40 -14.17 20.74
N LEU A 47 -5.39 -14.77 20.16
CA LEU A 47 -4.15 -15.15 20.85
C LEU A 47 -3.28 -13.95 21.27
N ALA A 48 -3.06 -12.99 20.35
CA ALA A 48 -2.13 -11.90 20.62
C ALA A 48 -2.39 -10.61 19.81
N PHE A 49 -2.84 -10.70 18.56
CA PHE A 49 -2.81 -9.57 17.63
C PHE A 49 -3.81 -8.49 17.95
N ARG A 50 -4.99 -8.82 18.49
CA ARG A 50 -5.95 -7.82 18.96
C ARG A 50 -5.35 -6.91 20.05
N SER A 51 -4.61 -7.48 21.00
CA SER A 51 -3.92 -6.70 22.04
C SER A 51 -2.81 -5.83 21.46
N LEU A 52 -2.06 -6.34 20.48
CA LEU A 52 -1.02 -5.60 19.79
C LEU A 52 -1.61 -4.46 18.95
N ARG A 53 -2.64 -4.72 18.14
CA ARG A 53 -3.37 -3.69 17.37
C ARG A 53 -3.91 -2.58 18.27
N LYS A 54 -4.48 -2.93 19.43
CA LYS A 54 -4.94 -1.94 20.41
C LYS A 54 -3.81 -1.03 20.89
N LYS A 55 -2.63 -1.59 21.20
CA LYS A 55 -1.46 -0.81 21.64
C LYS A 55 -0.88 0.08 20.55
N LEU A 56 -1.01 -0.32 19.28
CA LEU A 56 -0.57 0.45 18.12
C LEU A 56 -1.61 1.48 17.66
N GLY A 57 -2.79 1.54 18.27
CA GLY A 57 -3.88 2.40 17.80
C GLY A 57 -4.60 1.89 16.54
N LEU A 58 -4.35 0.63 16.14
CA LEU A 58 -4.83 0.05 14.88
C LEU A 58 -6.03 -0.90 15.06
N LEU A 59 -6.69 -0.88 16.21
CA LEU A 59 -7.75 -1.86 16.52
C LEU A 59 -8.91 -1.83 15.52
N ASN A 60 -9.30 -0.63 15.10
CA ASN A 60 -10.45 -0.39 14.22
C ASN A 60 -10.01 -0.03 12.78
N VAL A 61 -8.76 -0.29 12.42
CA VAL A 61 -8.26 -0.07 11.06
C VAL A 61 -8.47 -1.34 10.26
N ASP A 62 -9.28 -1.26 9.22
CA ASP A 62 -9.52 -2.38 8.30
C ASP A 62 -8.56 -2.35 7.10
N ASN A 63 -8.23 -1.15 6.62
CA ASN A 63 -7.30 -0.93 5.52
C ASN A 63 -6.45 0.32 5.81
N ALA A 64 -5.22 0.31 5.33
CA ALA A 64 -4.34 1.46 5.38
C ALA A 64 -3.72 1.70 4.00
N VAL A 65 -3.38 2.93 3.69
CA VAL A 65 -2.70 3.29 2.45
C VAL A 65 -1.36 3.92 2.78
N SER A 66 -0.35 3.62 2.00
CA SER A 66 0.96 4.25 2.06
C SER A 66 1.40 4.68 0.68
N GLY A 67 2.12 5.80 0.61
CA GLY A 67 2.65 6.36 -0.62
C GLY A 67 3.83 7.28 -0.34
N ALA A 68 4.26 8.03 -1.35
CA ALA A 68 5.40 8.94 -1.35
C ALA A 68 6.79 8.28 -1.22
N ALA A 69 6.91 7.13 -0.54
CA ALA A 69 8.16 6.37 -0.46
C ALA A 69 7.87 4.86 -0.40
N PRO A 70 8.72 4.01 -1.00
CA PRO A 70 8.55 2.57 -0.96
C PRO A 70 8.67 2.03 0.47
N ILE A 71 7.86 1.04 0.80
CA ILE A 71 7.95 0.28 2.04
C ILE A 71 8.52 -1.11 1.73
N ALA A 72 9.39 -1.62 2.62
CA ALA A 72 9.90 -2.97 2.46
C ALA A 72 8.75 -4.01 2.47
N PRO A 73 8.69 -4.93 1.49
CA PRO A 73 7.61 -5.90 1.35
C PRO A 73 7.37 -6.74 2.62
N GLU A 74 8.42 -6.99 3.40
CA GLU A 74 8.34 -7.72 4.67
C GLU A 74 7.52 -6.95 5.72
N ILE A 75 7.60 -5.62 5.72
CA ILE A 75 6.80 -4.77 6.62
C ILE A 75 5.33 -4.84 6.21
N LEU A 76 5.04 -4.71 4.93
CA LEU A 76 3.68 -4.82 4.39
C LEU A 76 3.07 -6.19 4.73
N ARG A 77 3.84 -7.27 4.50
CA ARG A 77 3.45 -8.62 4.84
C ARG A 77 3.19 -8.79 6.35
N PHE A 78 4.03 -8.20 7.19
CA PHE A 78 3.84 -8.21 8.64
C PHE A 78 2.52 -7.54 9.04
N PHE A 79 2.22 -6.35 8.54
CA PHE A 79 0.96 -5.67 8.82
C PHE A 79 -0.25 -6.45 8.28
N MET A 80 -0.14 -7.05 7.12
CA MET A 80 -1.17 -7.94 6.58
C MET A 80 -1.39 -9.15 7.49
N SER A 81 -0.33 -9.73 8.05
CA SER A 81 -0.43 -10.83 9.02
C SER A 81 -1.12 -10.41 10.32
N LEU A 82 -0.96 -9.15 10.74
CA LEU A 82 -1.68 -8.57 11.87
C LEU A 82 -3.17 -8.32 11.58
N GLY A 83 -3.62 -8.50 10.35
CA GLY A 83 -4.97 -8.19 9.91
C GLY A 83 -5.21 -6.70 9.63
N VAL A 84 -4.13 -5.94 9.35
CA VAL A 84 -4.15 -4.54 8.92
C VAL A 84 -3.41 -4.45 7.59
N PRO A 85 -4.03 -4.78 6.45
CA PRO A 85 -3.38 -4.65 5.17
C PRO A 85 -3.04 -3.19 4.87
N ILE A 86 -1.82 -2.96 4.42
CA ILE A 86 -1.36 -1.66 3.93
C ILE A 86 -1.18 -1.78 2.42
N TYR A 87 -1.85 -0.92 1.68
CA TYR A 87 -1.80 -0.86 0.22
C TYR A 87 -0.90 0.29 -0.19
N GLU A 88 0.10 0.00 -1.02
CA GLU A 88 0.95 1.04 -1.60
C GLU A 88 0.26 1.67 -2.80
N GLY A 89 0.43 2.99 -2.94
CA GLY A 89 -0.03 3.75 -4.07
C GLY A 89 1.01 4.79 -4.50
N TYR A 90 0.90 5.25 -5.72
CA TYR A 90 1.70 6.31 -6.28
C TYR A 90 0.83 7.48 -6.69
N GLY A 91 1.31 8.66 -6.40
CA GLY A 91 0.74 9.94 -6.76
C GLY A 91 1.57 11.08 -6.20
N MET A 92 1.30 12.26 -6.67
CA MET A 92 1.97 13.51 -6.29
C MET A 92 0.92 14.62 -6.15
N THR A 93 1.31 15.76 -5.61
CA THR A 93 0.39 16.88 -5.37
C THR A 93 -0.29 17.32 -6.67
N GLU A 94 0.44 17.37 -7.76
CA GLU A 94 0.00 17.79 -9.09
C GLU A 94 -1.09 16.91 -9.69
N ASN A 95 -1.21 15.66 -9.24
CA ASN A 95 -2.29 14.74 -9.65
C ASN A 95 -3.21 14.34 -8.47
N SER A 96 -3.32 15.20 -7.46
CA SER A 96 -4.17 14.99 -6.28
C SER A 96 -3.85 13.69 -5.52
N ALA A 97 -2.59 13.24 -5.55
CA ALA A 97 -2.10 11.97 -5.00
C ALA A 97 -2.79 10.72 -5.57
N VAL A 98 -3.37 10.81 -6.78
CA VAL A 98 -4.15 9.73 -7.41
C VAL A 98 -3.54 9.40 -8.78
N ALA A 99 -2.74 8.36 -8.84
CA ALA A 99 -2.29 7.77 -10.10
C ALA A 99 -2.46 6.25 -10.10
N THR A 100 -1.73 5.54 -9.25
CA THR A 100 -1.85 4.08 -9.09
C THR A 100 -2.10 3.68 -7.65
N GLY A 101 -2.55 2.45 -7.44
CA GLY A 101 -2.67 1.88 -6.11
C GLY A 101 -2.93 0.38 -6.15
N ASN A 102 -2.46 -0.30 -5.11
CA ASN A 102 -2.91 -1.63 -4.79
C ASN A 102 -4.33 -1.56 -4.21
N THR A 103 -5.15 -2.54 -4.56
CA THR A 103 -6.50 -2.70 -4.03
C THR A 103 -6.64 -4.05 -3.32
N PRO A 104 -7.66 -4.25 -2.45
CA PRO A 104 -7.88 -5.55 -1.81
C PRO A 104 -7.91 -6.73 -2.78
N ASP A 105 -8.45 -6.53 -3.99
CA ASP A 105 -8.61 -7.57 -5.01
C ASP A 105 -7.37 -7.75 -5.90
N LYS A 106 -6.44 -6.79 -5.89
CA LYS A 106 -5.22 -6.80 -6.71
C LYS A 106 -4.05 -6.24 -5.91
N VAL A 107 -3.50 -7.08 -5.03
CA VAL A 107 -2.32 -6.72 -4.22
C VAL A 107 -1.08 -7.39 -4.77
N LYS A 108 -0.05 -6.60 -5.06
CA LYS A 108 1.30 -7.09 -5.30
C LYS A 108 2.27 -6.28 -4.41
N LEU A 109 2.76 -6.91 -3.36
CA LEU A 109 3.68 -6.26 -2.41
C LEU A 109 4.96 -5.79 -3.12
N GLY A 110 5.44 -4.61 -2.72
CA GLY A 110 6.62 -3.99 -3.34
C GLY A 110 6.34 -3.35 -4.70
N THR A 111 5.06 -3.14 -5.03
CA THR A 111 4.65 -2.38 -6.22
C THR A 111 3.60 -1.33 -5.86
N VAL A 112 3.52 -0.29 -6.65
CA VAL A 112 2.52 0.78 -6.48
C VAL A 112 1.15 0.44 -7.10
N GLY A 113 0.94 -0.81 -7.47
CA GLY A 113 -0.34 -1.29 -8.00
C GLY A 113 -0.61 -0.89 -9.45
N THR A 114 -1.89 -0.76 -9.79
CA THR A 114 -2.39 -0.43 -11.15
C THR A 114 -3.03 0.94 -11.18
N ALA A 115 -3.21 1.50 -12.38
CA ALA A 115 -3.94 2.77 -12.55
C ALA A 115 -5.29 2.75 -11.84
N GLN A 116 -5.61 3.84 -11.15
CA GLN A 116 -6.91 4.00 -10.49
C GLN A 116 -8.03 4.21 -11.53
N PRO A 117 -9.29 3.91 -11.20
CA PRO A 117 -10.41 4.14 -12.11
C PRO A 117 -10.45 5.59 -12.61
N GLY A 118 -10.53 5.75 -13.94
CA GLY A 118 -10.55 7.06 -14.59
C GLY A 118 -9.19 7.74 -14.74
N VAL A 119 -8.10 7.06 -14.38
CA VAL A 119 -6.72 7.53 -14.57
C VAL A 119 -6.11 6.85 -15.80
N GLU A 120 -5.60 7.66 -16.70
CA GLU A 120 -4.79 7.21 -17.85
C GLU A 120 -3.31 7.34 -17.50
N ILE A 121 -2.53 6.31 -17.80
CA ILE A 121 -1.08 6.28 -17.58
C ILE A 121 -0.40 5.81 -18.86
N LYS A 122 0.65 6.50 -19.24
CA LYS A 122 1.57 6.07 -20.29
C LYS A 122 3.02 6.27 -19.83
N LEU A 123 3.95 5.60 -20.48
CA LEU A 123 5.37 5.84 -20.29
C LEU A 123 5.91 6.61 -21.48
N ALA A 124 6.74 7.60 -21.24
CA ALA A 124 7.56 8.23 -22.26
C ALA A 124 8.72 7.30 -22.67
N ASP A 125 9.43 7.65 -23.74
CA ASP A 125 10.51 6.82 -24.30
C ASP A 125 11.70 6.63 -23.34
N ASP A 126 11.88 7.56 -22.41
CA ASP A 126 12.89 7.53 -21.33
C ASP A 126 12.43 6.79 -20.07
N GLY A 127 11.18 6.27 -20.07
CA GLY A 127 10.58 5.56 -18.94
C GLY A 127 9.90 6.48 -17.91
N GLU A 128 9.74 7.76 -18.19
CA GLU A 128 8.97 8.67 -17.35
C GLU A 128 7.49 8.30 -17.34
N ILE A 129 6.89 8.36 -16.16
CA ILE A 129 5.44 8.13 -15.97
C ILE A 129 4.68 9.41 -16.34
N LEU A 130 3.76 9.31 -17.29
CA LEU A 130 2.83 10.38 -17.61
C LEU A 130 1.43 9.99 -17.13
N VAL A 131 0.72 10.97 -16.57
CA VAL A 131 -0.60 10.77 -15.95
C VAL A 131 -1.61 11.76 -16.53
N ARG A 132 -2.82 11.29 -16.82
CA ARG A 132 -3.95 12.14 -17.23
C ARG A 132 -5.23 11.70 -16.54
N HIS A 133 -5.89 12.62 -15.88
CA HIS A 133 -7.25 12.47 -15.31
C HIS A 133 -7.80 13.82 -14.83
N PRO A 134 -9.09 13.96 -14.55
CA PRO A 134 -9.70 15.24 -14.14
C PRO A 134 -9.16 15.84 -12.84
N GLY A 135 -8.42 15.09 -12.02
CA GLY A 135 -7.80 15.58 -10.79
C GLY A 135 -6.37 16.08 -10.96
N VAL A 136 -5.83 16.12 -12.19
CA VAL A 136 -4.56 16.80 -12.47
C VAL A 136 -4.75 18.29 -12.25
N PHE A 137 -3.78 18.95 -11.62
CA PHE A 137 -3.83 20.36 -11.26
C PHE A 137 -3.94 21.26 -12.49
N LEU A 138 -4.36 22.50 -12.29
CA LEU A 138 -4.47 23.49 -13.38
C LEU A 138 -3.11 24.13 -13.72
N GLY A 139 -2.13 24.00 -12.84
CA GLY A 139 -0.80 24.57 -12.99
C GLY A 139 -0.26 25.18 -11.70
N TYR A 140 0.97 25.63 -11.76
CA TYR A 140 1.62 26.33 -10.66
C TYR A 140 1.18 27.78 -10.60
N TYR A 141 0.79 28.25 -9.42
CA TYR A 141 0.25 29.59 -9.24
C TYR A 141 1.24 30.69 -9.70
N LYS A 142 0.81 31.50 -10.66
CA LYS A 142 1.59 32.58 -11.29
C LYS A 142 2.95 32.12 -11.87
N ASN A 143 3.05 30.88 -12.31
CA ASN A 143 4.26 30.33 -12.94
C ASN A 143 3.88 29.50 -14.16
N GLU A 144 3.56 30.18 -15.26
CA GLU A 144 3.16 29.53 -16.52
C GLU A 144 4.32 28.75 -17.14
N GLU A 145 5.56 29.23 -17.01
CA GLU A 145 6.75 28.57 -17.53
C GLU A 145 6.88 27.17 -16.93
N ALA A 146 6.92 27.06 -15.61
CA ALA A 146 7.00 25.76 -14.93
C ALA A 146 5.75 24.88 -15.17
N THR A 147 4.58 25.50 -15.41
CA THR A 147 3.38 24.74 -15.75
C THR A 147 3.50 24.07 -17.11
N ASN A 148 3.97 24.84 -18.12
CA ASN A 148 4.14 24.35 -19.49
C ASN A 148 5.27 23.32 -19.61
N GLU A 149 6.21 23.28 -18.68
CA GLU A 149 7.23 22.23 -18.63
C GLU A 149 6.68 20.86 -18.23
N VAL A 150 5.61 20.82 -17.43
CA VAL A 150 5.09 19.58 -16.84
C VAL A 150 3.69 19.19 -17.32
N LEU A 151 2.98 20.07 -18.01
CA LEU A 151 1.62 19.84 -18.47
C LEU A 151 1.49 20.18 -19.96
N ASP A 152 1.15 19.19 -20.80
CA ASP A 152 0.96 19.41 -22.22
C ASP A 152 -0.48 19.85 -22.57
N GLU A 153 -0.69 20.25 -23.85
CA GLU A 153 -1.98 20.70 -24.37
C GLU A 153 -3.05 19.62 -24.34
N ASP A 154 -2.67 18.33 -24.34
CA ASP A 154 -3.56 17.18 -24.27
C ASP A 154 -3.93 16.81 -22.81
N GLY A 155 -3.40 17.53 -21.84
CA GLY A 155 -3.65 17.33 -20.40
C GLY A 155 -2.82 16.21 -19.76
N TRP A 156 -1.71 15.80 -20.40
CA TRP A 156 -0.77 14.87 -19.79
C TRP A 156 0.18 15.59 -18.84
N LEU A 157 0.25 15.09 -17.61
CA LEU A 157 1.21 15.53 -16.61
C LEU A 157 2.49 14.69 -16.73
N TYR A 158 3.60 15.34 -16.98
CA TYR A 158 4.96 14.81 -16.91
C TYR A 158 5.39 14.84 -15.45
N THR A 159 5.56 13.66 -14.85
CA THR A 159 5.69 13.57 -13.39
C THR A 159 7.12 13.73 -12.89
N GLY A 160 8.11 13.68 -13.76
CA GLY A 160 9.52 13.59 -13.39
C GLY A 160 9.89 12.25 -12.71
N CYS A 161 8.98 11.30 -12.67
CA CYS A 161 9.17 10.01 -12.01
C CYS A 161 9.42 8.90 -13.02
N LEU A 162 10.54 8.18 -12.87
CA LEU A 162 10.86 7.02 -13.71
C LEU A 162 10.23 5.76 -13.14
N LEU A 163 9.69 4.91 -14.03
CA LEU A 163 9.24 3.57 -13.65
C LEU A 163 10.45 2.64 -13.57
N TYR A 164 10.69 2.12 -12.37
CA TYR A 164 11.63 1.02 -12.18
C TYR A 164 10.88 -0.29 -12.21
N THR A 165 11.13 -1.13 -13.20
CA THR A 165 10.67 -2.51 -13.23
C THR A 165 11.73 -3.37 -12.55
N SER A 166 11.38 -4.03 -11.44
CA SER A 166 12.17 -5.17 -10.97
C SER A 166 11.83 -6.36 -11.88
N ASP A 167 12.82 -6.89 -12.59
CA ASP A 167 12.72 -8.15 -13.32
C ASP A 167 12.26 -9.30 -12.43
#